data_639acc35e460b1f846f8514f8acf81be
#
_entry.id   639acc35e460b1f846f8514f8acf81be
#
_cell.length_a   1.000
_cell.length_b   1.000
_cell.length_c   1.000
_cell.angle_alpha   90.00
_cell.angle_beta   90.00
_cell.angle_gamma   90.00
#
_symmetry.space_group_name_H-M   'P 1'
#
loop_
_entity.id
_entity.type
_entity.pdbx_description
1 polymer ?
#
loop_
_entity_poly.entity_id
_entity_poly.type
_entity_poly.pdbx_seq_one_letter_code
_entity_poly.pdbx_strand_id
1 'polypeptide(L)'
;MNEYVDNEARKVKLVGKTVTMAHGAGGRQTSELIDMIFKAHFDNPDLTADDAAVLTPPIGKMAVSTDGFIVSPAFYPGGNIGKLSICGTVNDLSCMGAKPLYLTSTFVIEEGFPMEKLEEIAEAMEKTAKEAGVRIVSGDTKVAGKGQVDGVFITTTGIGEITDGVEVAGNLAKPGDAIIVTGDIGRHGCTILLAREDFGIEADVTSDCAPLWGNVKAVMDATHELHVIRDATRGGVGTVLYEIAGQSQVGIRLDASKIPVAPEVRGVCGMLGLEPLYLACEGRLVIMAPKEQAQTIVDALKACPYSKNAAIIGEVTEEQPGKVVMLTEIGTQALLPQPGGELLPRIC
;
A
#
# COMPACT_ATOMS: atom_id res chain seq x y z
N MET A 1 16.39 -24.60 16.99
CA MET A 1 15.94 -24.56 18.40
C MET A 1 16.57 -23.42 19.21
N ASN A 2 17.73 -22.88 18.77
CA ASN A 2 18.38 -21.74 19.45
C ASN A 2 17.80 -20.34 19.08
N GLU A 3 17.33 -20.13 17.86
CA GLU A 3 16.77 -18.83 17.42
C GLU A 3 15.46 -18.45 18.14
N TYR A 4 14.60 -19.42 18.45
CA TYR A 4 13.31 -19.15 19.11
C TYR A 4 13.48 -18.72 20.58
N VAL A 5 14.46 -19.33 21.27
CA VAL A 5 14.74 -19.03 22.68
C VAL A 5 15.42 -17.66 22.83
N ASP A 6 16.21 -17.25 21.83
CA ASP A 6 16.91 -15.94 21.83
C ASP A 6 15.93 -14.78 21.55
N ASN A 7 14.93 -15.01 20.72
CA ASN A 7 13.91 -14.02 20.35
C ASN A 7 12.97 -13.68 21.52
N GLU A 8 12.52 -14.67 22.30
CA GLU A 8 11.70 -14.45 23.49
C GLU A 8 12.50 -13.68 24.56
N ALA A 9 13.74 -14.07 24.81
CA ALA A 9 14.62 -13.39 25.76
C ALA A 9 14.92 -11.93 25.35
N ARG A 10 15.00 -11.65 24.07
CA ARG A 10 15.16 -10.31 23.49
C ARG A 10 13.92 -9.46 23.73
N LYS A 11 12.73 -9.97 23.41
CA LYS A 11 11.45 -9.28 23.60
C LYS A 11 11.21 -8.89 25.07
N VAL A 12 11.55 -9.79 26.00
CA VAL A 12 11.44 -9.50 27.45
C VAL A 12 12.31 -8.29 27.87
N LYS A 13 13.46 -8.09 27.24
CA LYS A 13 14.33 -6.93 27.53
C LYS A 13 13.77 -5.59 27.08
N LEU A 14 12.77 -5.58 26.19
CA LEU A 14 12.13 -4.38 25.65
C LEU A 14 10.94 -3.93 26.50
N VAL A 15 10.38 -4.84 27.32
CA VAL A 15 9.18 -4.58 28.13
C VAL A 15 9.36 -3.36 29.04
N GLY A 16 8.43 -2.41 28.95
CA GLY A 16 8.42 -1.19 29.76
C GLY A 16 9.50 -0.17 29.41
N LYS A 17 10.29 -0.40 28.35
CA LYS A 17 11.28 0.57 27.89
C LYS A 17 10.70 1.50 26.82
N THR A 18 11.26 2.70 26.73
CA THR A 18 10.89 3.69 25.71
C THR A 18 12.12 4.18 24.96
N VAL A 19 11.91 4.65 23.73
CA VAL A 19 12.93 5.32 22.95
C VAL A 19 13.26 6.67 23.59
N THR A 20 14.55 6.99 23.70
CA THR A 20 15.05 8.26 24.22
C THR A 20 15.91 8.96 23.18
N MET A 21 16.19 10.25 23.35
CA MET A 21 17.08 11.00 22.46
C MET A 21 18.43 10.34 22.25
N ALA A 22 18.96 9.64 23.25
CA ALA A 22 20.23 8.95 23.15
C ALA A 22 20.25 7.78 22.17
N HIS A 23 19.08 7.19 21.87
CA HIS A 23 18.94 6.16 20.81
C HIS A 23 19.08 6.72 19.40
N GLY A 24 18.95 8.04 19.21
CA GLY A 24 19.17 8.74 17.94
C GLY A 24 20.50 9.50 17.84
N ALA A 25 21.34 9.47 18.89
CA ALA A 25 22.54 10.31 18.98
C ALA A 25 23.82 9.69 18.35
N GLY A 26 23.76 8.47 17.80
CA GLY A 26 24.89 7.80 17.15
C GLY A 26 25.87 7.11 18.12
N GLY A 27 25.50 6.92 19.38
CA GLY A 27 26.34 6.26 20.37
C GLY A 27 25.93 4.80 20.68
N ARG A 28 26.40 4.29 21.83
CA ARG A 28 26.12 2.92 22.27
C ARG A 28 24.65 2.57 22.30
N GLN A 29 23.77 3.48 22.75
CA GLN A 29 22.32 3.22 22.81
C GLN A 29 21.71 3.13 21.42
N THR A 30 22.20 3.90 20.45
CA THR A 30 21.79 3.74 19.04
C THR A 30 22.15 2.36 18.51
N SER A 31 23.39 1.91 18.75
CA SER A 31 23.82 0.56 18.33
C SER A 31 23.00 -0.54 19.01
N GLU A 32 22.73 -0.41 20.30
CA GLU A 32 21.88 -1.34 21.05
C GLU A 32 20.45 -1.40 20.48
N LEU A 33 19.85 -0.26 20.11
CA LEU A 33 18.53 -0.21 19.47
C LEU A 33 18.55 -0.91 18.10
N ILE A 34 19.55 -0.60 17.27
CA ILE A 34 19.72 -1.20 15.95
C ILE A 34 19.87 -2.71 16.06
N ASP A 35 20.74 -3.19 16.93
CA ASP A 35 20.98 -4.63 17.10
C ASP A 35 19.77 -5.36 17.69
N MET A 36 19.10 -4.76 18.68
CA MET A 36 17.98 -5.40 19.37
C MET A 36 16.68 -5.42 18.57
N ILE A 37 16.46 -4.44 17.69
CA ILE A 37 15.20 -4.34 16.94
C ILE A 37 15.45 -4.52 15.44
N PHE A 38 16.15 -3.61 14.79
CA PHE A 38 16.21 -3.58 13.34
C PHE A 38 17.01 -4.75 12.74
N LYS A 39 18.21 -5.02 13.22
CA LYS A 39 18.98 -6.18 12.76
C LYS A 39 18.32 -7.51 13.08
N ALA A 40 17.64 -7.60 14.22
CA ALA A 40 16.94 -8.83 14.59
C ALA A 40 15.85 -9.23 13.59
N HIS A 41 15.31 -8.27 12.85
CA HIS A 41 14.25 -8.49 11.84
C HIS A 41 14.73 -8.35 10.40
N PHE A 42 15.72 -7.49 10.14
CA PHE A 42 16.12 -7.15 8.78
C PHE A 42 17.43 -7.82 8.34
N ASP A 43 18.02 -8.68 9.18
CA ASP A 43 19.29 -9.34 8.89
C ASP A 43 19.25 -10.11 7.56
N ASN A 44 20.16 -9.77 6.67
CA ASN A 44 20.35 -10.41 5.38
C ASN A 44 21.76 -10.10 4.83
N PRO A 45 22.27 -10.85 3.83
CA PRO A 45 23.64 -10.66 3.33
C PRO A 45 23.96 -9.27 2.78
N ASP A 46 22.97 -8.50 2.36
CA ASP A 46 23.16 -7.16 1.78
C ASP A 46 23.05 -6.05 2.83
N LEU A 47 22.58 -6.34 4.05
CA LEU A 47 22.52 -5.39 5.15
C LEU A 47 23.86 -5.42 5.91
N THR A 48 24.73 -4.46 5.61
CA THR A 48 26.05 -4.32 6.23
C THR A 48 26.07 -3.21 7.28
N ALA A 49 27.16 -3.11 8.02
CA ALA A 49 27.41 -2.02 8.96
C ALA A 49 28.12 -0.82 8.31
N ASP A 50 28.26 -0.84 6.98
CA ASP A 50 28.89 0.22 6.19
C ASP A 50 27.89 1.38 5.94
N ASP A 51 28.40 2.50 5.42
CA ASP A 51 27.60 3.69 5.14
C ASP A 51 26.55 3.48 4.03
N ALA A 52 26.71 2.44 3.19
CA ALA A 52 25.78 2.11 2.12
C ALA A 52 25.76 0.61 1.79
N ALA A 53 24.62 0.11 1.35
CA ALA A 53 24.53 -1.21 0.76
C ALA A 53 25.14 -1.23 -0.64
N VAL A 54 25.95 -2.24 -0.94
CA VAL A 54 26.54 -2.47 -2.27
C VAL A 54 25.77 -3.59 -2.94
N LEU A 55 25.01 -3.26 -3.99
CA LEU A 55 24.07 -4.16 -4.63
C LEU A 55 24.45 -4.42 -6.08
N THR A 56 24.14 -5.61 -6.59
CA THR A 56 24.19 -5.87 -8.02
C THR A 56 22.96 -5.23 -8.67
N PRO A 57 23.12 -4.32 -9.66
CA PRO A 57 22.01 -3.71 -10.35
C PRO A 57 21.25 -4.75 -11.18
N PRO A 58 19.93 -4.61 -11.38
CA PRO A 58 19.18 -5.44 -12.29
C PRO A 58 19.64 -5.25 -13.73
N ILE A 59 19.43 -6.26 -14.56
CA ILE A 59 19.69 -6.18 -16.00
C ILE A 59 18.43 -5.61 -16.67
N GLY A 60 18.57 -4.49 -17.40
CA GLY A 60 17.44 -3.86 -18.09
C GLY A 60 16.95 -2.58 -17.38
N LYS A 61 15.65 -2.33 -17.46
CA LYS A 61 15.04 -1.13 -16.84
C LYS A 61 14.80 -1.34 -15.36
N MET A 62 15.07 -0.31 -14.57
CA MET A 62 14.87 -0.29 -13.13
C MET A 62 13.78 0.72 -12.77
N ALA A 63 12.88 0.34 -11.88
CA ALA A 63 11.95 1.24 -11.23
C ALA A 63 12.46 1.61 -9.82
N VAL A 64 12.24 2.85 -9.42
CA VAL A 64 12.52 3.35 -8.07
C VAL A 64 11.30 4.10 -7.58
N SER A 65 10.82 3.78 -6.40
CA SER A 65 9.77 4.53 -5.70
C SER A 65 10.22 4.89 -4.30
N THR A 66 9.74 6.00 -3.77
CA THR A 66 9.92 6.38 -2.37
C THR A 66 8.62 6.95 -1.81
N ASP A 67 8.26 6.51 -0.61
CA ASP A 67 7.03 6.91 0.04
C ASP A 67 7.23 7.15 1.53
N GLY A 68 6.45 8.08 2.09
CA GLY A 68 6.46 8.45 3.50
C GLY A 68 5.15 8.10 4.18
N PHE A 69 5.21 7.38 5.30
CA PHE A 69 4.06 6.83 6.01
C PHE A 69 3.86 7.52 7.35
N ILE A 70 2.66 8.07 7.56
CA ILE A 70 2.26 8.83 8.75
C ILE A 70 0.84 8.48 9.22
N VAL A 71 0.43 7.24 9.10
CA VAL A 71 -0.92 6.78 9.48
C VAL A 71 -1.21 6.97 10.96
N SER A 72 -2.42 7.38 11.29
CA SER A 72 -2.91 7.51 12.67
C SER A 72 -4.30 6.88 12.83
N PRO A 73 -4.45 5.90 13.76
CA PRO A 73 -3.41 5.34 14.64
C PRO A 73 -2.39 4.47 13.88
N ALA A 74 -1.16 4.36 14.42
CA ALA A 74 -0.10 3.57 13.81
C ALA A 74 -0.35 2.04 13.84
N PHE A 75 -1.27 1.59 14.69
CA PHE A 75 -1.75 0.20 14.81
C PHE A 75 -3.26 0.18 14.58
N TYR A 76 -3.72 -0.68 13.69
CA TYR A 76 -5.12 -0.77 13.30
C TYR A 76 -5.50 -2.21 12.94
N PRO A 77 -6.78 -2.57 12.91
CA PRO A 77 -7.21 -3.89 12.49
C PRO A 77 -6.68 -4.27 11.09
N GLY A 78 -5.95 -5.37 11.02
CA GLY A 78 -5.34 -5.85 9.77
C GLY A 78 -3.90 -5.42 9.52
N GLY A 79 -3.31 -4.54 10.36
CA GLY A 79 -1.90 -4.15 10.22
C GLY A 79 -1.42 -3.06 11.16
N ASN A 80 -0.25 -2.53 10.82
CA ASN A 80 0.36 -1.37 11.45
C ASN A 80 1.19 -0.60 10.41
N ILE A 81 1.74 0.53 10.81
CA ILE A 81 2.56 1.37 9.94
C ILE A 81 3.75 0.61 9.31
N GLY A 82 4.30 -0.40 9.99
CA GLY A 82 5.39 -1.24 9.45
C GLY A 82 4.94 -2.08 8.26
N LYS A 83 3.81 -2.78 8.38
CA LYS A 83 3.21 -3.50 7.25
C LYS A 83 2.90 -2.55 6.09
N LEU A 84 2.28 -1.41 6.42
CA LEU A 84 1.89 -0.40 5.45
C LEU A 84 3.10 0.12 4.66
N SER A 85 4.21 0.44 5.33
CA SER A 85 5.41 0.98 4.70
C SER A 85 6.07 0.03 3.69
N ILE A 86 5.97 -1.29 3.93
CA ILE A 86 6.44 -2.27 2.95
C ILE A 86 5.45 -2.39 1.80
N CYS A 87 4.14 -2.50 2.10
CA CYS A 87 3.11 -2.69 1.08
C CYS A 87 3.06 -1.52 0.10
N GLY A 88 3.03 -0.27 0.58
CA GLY A 88 2.91 0.91 -0.29
C GLY A 88 4.02 0.96 -1.33
N THR A 89 5.29 0.94 -0.90
CA THR A 89 6.42 1.01 -1.82
C THR A 89 6.54 -0.23 -2.74
N VAL A 90 6.23 -1.43 -2.24
CA VAL A 90 6.18 -2.65 -3.07
C VAL A 90 5.08 -2.55 -4.12
N ASN A 91 3.91 -2.02 -3.77
CA ASN A 91 2.78 -1.87 -4.68
C ASN A 91 3.07 -0.83 -5.77
N ASP A 92 3.71 0.30 -5.44
CA ASP A 92 4.19 1.29 -6.41
C ASP A 92 5.09 0.65 -7.48
N LEU A 93 6.10 -0.11 -7.04
CA LEU A 93 6.99 -0.83 -7.97
C LEU A 93 6.21 -1.81 -8.82
N SER A 94 5.27 -2.54 -8.21
CA SER A 94 4.42 -3.52 -8.89
C SER A 94 3.52 -2.86 -9.93
N CYS A 95 3.01 -1.66 -9.66
CA CYS A 95 2.21 -0.87 -10.63
C CYS A 95 2.97 -0.52 -11.90
N MET A 96 4.30 -0.51 -11.85
CA MET A 96 5.16 -0.30 -13.02
C MET A 96 5.57 -1.62 -13.71
N GLY A 97 4.98 -2.77 -13.32
CA GLY A 97 5.38 -4.09 -13.79
C GLY A 97 6.77 -4.51 -13.30
N ALA A 98 7.27 -3.88 -12.25
CA ALA A 98 8.58 -4.13 -11.69
C ALA A 98 8.52 -5.14 -10.55
N LYS A 99 9.36 -6.18 -10.62
CA LYS A 99 9.62 -7.10 -9.51
C LYS A 99 10.37 -6.35 -8.41
N PRO A 100 9.81 -6.18 -7.21
CA PRO A 100 10.52 -5.57 -6.09
C PRO A 100 11.73 -6.41 -5.69
N LEU A 101 12.88 -5.77 -5.45
CA LEU A 101 14.14 -6.43 -5.09
C LEU A 101 14.64 -5.99 -3.73
N TYR A 102 14.76 -4.68 -3.54
CA TYR A 102 15.37 -4.06 -2.37
C TYR A 102 14.54 -2.90 -1.85
N LEU A 103 14.57 -2.73 -0.53
CA LEU A 103 14.04 -1.55 0.15
C LEU A 103 15.13 -0.94 1.04
N THR A 104 15.08 0.37 1.19
CA THR A 104 15.68 1.08 2.32
C THR A 104 14.58 1.58 3.24
N SER A 105 14.86 1.78 4.53
CA SER A 105 13.86 2.22 5.49
C SER A 105 14.42 3.24 6.47
N THR A 106 13.77 4.40 6.59
CA THR A 106 14.11 5.43 7.56
C THR A 106 13.01 5.56 8.59
N PHE A 107 13.38 5.60 9.86
CA PHE A 107 12.47 5.81 10.99
C PHE A 107 12.71 7.18 11.61
N VAL A 108 11.63 7.92 11.84
CA VAL A 108 11.62 9.10 12.71
C VAL A 108 10.71 8.78 13.89
N ILE A 109 11.29 8.66 15.08
CA ILE A 109 10.62 8.13 16.27
C ILE A 109 10.53 9.22 17.33
N GLU A 110 9.36 9.41 17.91
CA GLU A 110 9.16 10.32 19.01
C GLU A 110 9.85 9.81 20.30
N GLU A 111 10.52 10.69 21.04
CA GLU A 111 11.02 10.38 22.38
C GLU A 111 9.87 9.95 23.29
N GLY A 112 10.04 8.79 23.93
CA GLY A 112 9.01 8.16 24.76
C GLY A 112 8.20 7.08 24.06
N PHE A 113 8.39 6.86 22.76
CA PHE A 113 7.72 5.78 22.03
C PHE A 113 8.09 4.40 22.64
N PRO A 114 7.11 3.52 22.92
CA PRO A 114 7.38 2.24 23.54
C PRO A 114 8.23 1.33 22.64
N MET A 115 9.31 0.76 23.17
CA MET A 115 10.18 -0.15 22.40
C MET A 115 9.46 -1.43 21.98
N GLU A 116 8.52 -1.92 22.77
CA GLU A 116 7.67 -3.08 22.41
C GLU A 116 6.86 -2.81 21.16
N LYS A 117 6.33 -1.59 21.02
CA LYS A 117 5.59 -1.19 19.83
C LYS A 117 6.49 -1.01 18.61
N LEU A 118 7.70 -0.54 18.79
CA LEU A 118 8.69 -0.47 17.71
C LEU A 118 9.09 -1.88 17.24
N GLU A 119 9.23 -2.81 18.17
CA GLU A 119 9.45 -4.24 17.88
C GLU A 119 8.31 -4.85 17.06
N GLU A 120 7.04 -4.61 17.44
CA GLU A 120 5.87 -5.08 16.69
C GLU A 120 5.84 -4.52 15.25
N ILE A 121 6.29 -3.26 15.08
CA ILE A 121 6.41 -2.62 13.77
C ILE A 121 7.48 -3.32 12.92
N ALA A 122 8.67 -3.52 13.48
CA ALA A 122 9.78 -4.18 12.79
C ALA A 122 9.45 -5.64 12.41
N GLU A 123 8.78 -6.38 13.31
CA GLU A 123 8.29 -7.73 13.04
C GLU A 123 7.28 -7.75 11.88
N ALA A 124 6.35 -6.78 11.84
CA ALA A 124 5.39 -6.68 10.75
C ALA A 124 6.08 -6.36 9.41
N MET A 125 7.10 -5.48 9.41
CA MET A 125 7.90 -5.20 8.22
C MET A 125 8.65 -6.45 7.73
N GLU A 126 9.29 -7.19 8.63
CA GLU A 126 9.98 -8.45 8.29
C GLU A 126 9.04 -9.44 7.62
N LYS A 127 7.88 -9.71 8.24
CA LYS A 127 6.89 -10.64 7.71
C LYS A 127 6.41 -10.24 6.32
N THR A 128 6.10 -8.94 6.16
CA THR A 128 5.59 -8.41 4.90
C THR A 128 6.67 -8.38 3.81
N ALA A 129 7.92 -8.03 4.16
CA ALA A 129 9.05 -8.07 3.23
C ALA A 129 9.33 -9.50 2.73
N LYS A 130 9.27 -10.49 3.64
CA LYS A 130 9.38 -11.91 3.27
C LYS A 130 8.27 -12.36 2.33
N GLU A 131 7.03 -11.96 2.61
CA GLU A 131 5.88 -12.26 1.74
C GLU A 131 6.01 -11.62 0.36
N ALA A 132 6.46 -10.36 0.31
CA ALA A 132 6.71 -9.64 -0.94
C ALA A 132 7.94 -10.14 -1.71
N GLY A 133 8.81 -10.93 -1.07
CA GLY A 133 10.07 -11.40 -1.64
C GLY A 133 11.13 -10.29 -1.78
N VAL A 134 11.07 -9.26 -0.94
CA VAL A 134 11.97 -8.10 -0.95
C VAL A 134 12.84 -8.08 0.30
N ARG A 135 14.03 -7.46 0.23
CA ARG A 135 14.94 -7.31 1.35
C ARG A 135 15.14 -5.85 1.72
N ILE A 136 15.18 -5.55 3.02
CA ILE A 136 15.57 -4.24 3.55
C ILE A 136 17.09 -4.25 3.67
N VAL A 137 17.77 -3.43 2.87
CA VAL A 137 19.22 -3.50 2.69
C VAL A 137 19.98 -2.32 3.29
N SER A 138 19.27 -1.26 3.67
CA SER A 138 19.85 -0.09 4.34
C SER A 138 18.75 0.66 5.10
N GLY A 139 19.15 1.48 6.06
CA GLY A 139 18.19 2.28 6.80
C GLY A 139 18.84 3.36 7.66
N ASP A 140 17.99 4.21 8.22
CA ASP A 140 18.42 5.25 9.17
C ASP A 140 17.40 5.37 10.31
N THR A 141 17.84 5.86 11.47
CA THR A 141 16.99 6.06 12.64
C THR A 141 17.25 7.43 13.22
N LYS A 142 16.19 8.22 13.34
CA LYS A 142 16.22 9.52 14.03
C LYS A 142 15.25 9.49 15.21
N VAL A 143 15.64 10.10 16.30
CA VAL A 143 14.74 10.35 17.43
C VAL A 143 14.45 11.84 17.51
N ALA A 144 13.17 12.18 17.44
CA ALA A 144 12.66 13.54 17.61
C ALA A 144 12.20 13.75 19.05
N GLY A 145 12.35 14.95 19.57
CA GLY A 145 11.86 15.32 20.90
C GLY A 145 10.34 15.19 21.01
N LYS A 146 9.84 14.98 22.21
CA LYS A 146 8.42 14.81 22.49
C LYS A 146 7.57 15.96 21.91
N GLY A 147 6.52 15.63 21.14
CA GLY A 147 5.64 16.59 20.47
C GLY A 147 6.17 17.16 19.16
N GLN A 148 7.36 16.75 18.69
CA GLN A 148 7.90 17.17 17.39
C GLN A 148 7.44 16.27 16.24
N VAL A 149 7.12 15.03 16.54
CA VAL A 149 6.45 14.07 15.65
C VAL A 149 5.38 13.35 16.47
N ASP A 150 4.47 12.66 15.83
CA ASP A 150 3.42 11.91 16.51
C ASP A 150 3.72 10.41 16.42
N GLY A 151 4.34 9.90 17.46
CA GLY A 151 4.71 8.50 17.59
C GLY A 151 5.87 8.08 16.68
N VAL A 152 5.58 7.54 15.51
CA VAL A 152 6.59 7.05 14.56
C VAL A 152 6.16 7.34 13.12
N PHE A 153 7.12 7.82 12.32
CA PHE A 153 7.00 7.97 10.88
C PHE A 153 8.03 7.07 10.20
N ILE A 154 7.65 6.48 9.08
CA ILE A 154 8.52 5.58 8.32
C ILE A 154 8.56 6.07 6.87
N THR A 155 9.76 6.13 6.29
CA THR A 155 9.93 6.32 4.86
C THR A 155 10.63 5.11 4.29
N THR A 156 10.12 4.57 3.20
CA THR A 156 10.77 3.48 2.45
C THR A 156 11.07 3.92 1.03
N THR A 157 12.24 3.48 0.53
CA THR A 157 12.59 3.62 -0.89
C THR A 157 12.81 2.23 -1.45
N GLY A 158 12.14 1.93 -2.55
CA GLY A 158 12.18 0.63 -3.20
C GLY A 158 12.88 0.68 -4.56
N ILE A 159 13.53 -0.43 -4.88
CA ILE A 159 14.17 -0.69 -6.17
C ILE A 159 13.60 -1.98 -6.73
N GLY A 160 13.12 -1.94 -7.98
CA GLY A 160 12.58 -3.09 -8.68
C GLY A 160 13.10 -3.23 -10.10
N GLU A 161 13.06 -4.45 -10.63
CA GLU A 161 13.39 -4.78 -12.00
C GLU A 161 12.12 -4.86 -12.85
N ILE A 162 12.03 -4.01 -13.88
CA ILE A 162 10.88 -4.04 -14.79
C ILE A 162 10.91 -5.32 -15.61
N THR A 163 9.80 -6.03 -15.64
CA THR A 163 9.64 -7.26 -16.42
C THR A 163 9.75 -6.96 -17.91
N ASP A 164 10.58 -7.72 -18.62
CA ASP A 164 10.79 -7.54 -20.06
C ASP A 164 9.46 -7.63 -20.85
N GLY A 165 9.28 -6.69 -21.78
CA GLY A 165 8.08 -6.62 -22.64
C GLY A 165 6.85 -6.02 -21.95
N VAL A 166 6.94 -5.62 -20.68
CA VAL A 166 5.86 -4.93 -19.97
C VAL A 166 6.04 -3.42 -20.12
N GLU A 167 4.97 -2.75 -20.60
CA GLU A 167 4.88 -1.31 -20.68
C GLU A 167 3.53 -0.87 -20.16
N VAL A 168 3.51 -0.35 -18.94
CA VAL A 168 2.31 0.15 -18.25
C VAL A 168 2.54 1.55 -17.72
N ALA A 169 1.56 2.44 -17.91
CA ALA A 169 1.62 3.80 -17.38
C ALA A 169 0.22 4.43 -17.33
N GLY A 170 0.02 5.43 -16.47
CA GLY A 170 -1.26 6.09 -16.28
C GLY A 170 -1.80 6.83 -17.53
N ASN A 171 -0.96 7.10 -18.52
CA ASN A 171 -1.31 7.76 -19.77
C ASN A 171 -1.51 6.79 -20.97
N LEU A 172 -1.56 5.48 -20.71
CA LEU A 172 -1.70 4.47 -21.77
C LEU A 172 -3.10 3.87 -21.86
N ALA A 173 -4.08 4.34 -21.09
CA ALA A 173 -5.47 3.89 -21.22
C ALA A 173 -6.04 4.24 -22.59
N LYS A 174 -6.78 3.30 -23.19
CA LYS A 174 -7.36 3.43 -24.54
C LYS A 174 -8.86 3.23 -24.49
N PRO A 175 -9.63 3.96 -25.33
CA PRO A 175 -11.05 3.65 -25.53
C PRO A 175 -11.25 2.17 -25.88
N GLY A 176 -12.21 1.53 -25.21
CA GLY A 176 -12.45 0.09 -25.32
C GLY A 176 -11.76 -0.77 -24.25
N ASP A 177 -10.87 -0.19 -23.44
CA ASP A 177 -10.30 -0.91 -22.31
C ASP A 177 -11.38 -1.20 -21.26
N ALA A 178 -11.32 -2.39 -20.67
CA ALA A 178 -12.05 -2.71 -19.45
C ALA A 178 -11.32 -2.13 -18.24
N ILE A 179 -12.08 -1.70 -17.24
CA ILE A 179 -11.58 -1.22 -15.96
C ILE A 179 -11.82 -2.32 -14.91
N ILE A 180 -10.75 -2.81 -14.30
CA ILE A 180 -10.78 -3.90 -13.36
C ILE A 180 -10.25 -3.38 -12.01
N VAL A 181 -10.93 -3.73 -10.90
CA VAL A 181 -10.40 -3.60 -9.54
C VAL A 181 -10.03 -4.98 -9.01
N THR A 182 -8.94 -5.05 -8.24
CA THR A 182 -8.43 -6.33 -7.74
C THR A 182 -9.21 -6.88 -6.54
N GLY A 183 -10.16 -6.13 -6.00
CA GLY A 183 -11.02 -6.58 -4.89
C GLY A 183 -11.98 -5.51 -4.42
N ASP A 184 -12.64 -5.77 -3.30
CA ASP A 184 -13.57 -4.84 -2.67
C ASP A 184 -12.84 -3.60 -2.14
N ILE A 185 -13.44 -2.43 -2.35
CA ILE A 185 -12.81 -1.13 -2.15
C ILE A 185 -13.16 -0.48 -0.80
N GLY A 186 -12.30 0.45 -0.36
CA GLY A 186 -12.55 1.36 0.76
C GLY A 186 -12.30 0.76 2.14
N ARG A 187 -11.78 -0.47 2.26
CA ARG A 187 -11.53 -1.13 3.56
C ARG A 187 -10.53 -0.38 4.41
N HIS A 188 -9.38 -0.01 3.85
CA HIS A 188 -8.33 0.66 4.64
C HIS A 188 -8.85 1.98 5.21
N GLY A 189 -9.38 2.85 4.37
CA GLY A 189 -9.93 4.13 4.81
C GLY A 189 -11.03 3.98 5.86
N CYS A 190 -11.94 3.01 5.70
CA CYS A 190 -12.96 2.70 6.67
C CYS A 190 -12.36 2.19 7.99
N THR A 191 -11.35 1.30 7.94
CA THR A 191 -10.67 0.78 9.13
C THR A 191 -9.99 1.88 9.93
N ILE A 192 -9.25 2.78 9.27
CA ILE A 192 -8.56 3.88 9.96
C ILE A 192 -9.58 4.84 10.58
N LEU A 193 -10.66 5.13 9.86
CA LEU A 193 -11.75 5.97 10.37
C LEU A 193 -12.35 5.39 11.66
N LEU A 194 -12.67 4.10 11.67
CA LEU A 194 -13.20 3.41 12.84
C LEU A 194 -12.19 3.32 13.99
N ALA A 195 -10.91 3.10 13.67
CA ALA A 195 -9.84 3.00 14.66
C ALA A 195 -9.53 4.31 15.39
N ARG A 196 -10.03 5.46 14.90
CA ARG A 196 -9.94 6.76 15.59
C ARG A 196 -10.99 6.95 16.67
N GLU A 197 -12.04 6.11 16.70
CA GLU A 197 -13.13 6.14 17.67
C GLU A 197 -13.92 7.47 17.74
N ASP A 198 -13.70 8.37 16.77
CA ASP A 198 -14.31 9.72 16.79
C ASP A 198 -15.84 9.71 16.60
N PHE A 199 -16.39 8.63 16.06
CA PHE A 199 -17.80 8.58 15.65
C PHE A 199 -18.67 7.63 16.48
N GLY A 200 -18.07 6.85 17.40
CA GLY A 200 -18.80 5.86 18.20
C GLY A 200 -19.50 4.77 17.36
N ILE A 201 -18.96 4.46 16.18
CA ILE A 201 -19.45 3.42 15.27
C ILE A 201 -18.56 2.19 15.43
N GLU A 202 -19.17 1.05 15.70
CA GLU A 202 -18.50 -0.25 15.76
C GLU A 202 -18.86 -1.07 14.51
N ALA A 203 -17.86 -1.56 13.78
CA ALA A 203 -18.02 -2.49 12.67
C ALA A 203 -16.79 -3.38 12.54
N ASP A 204 -16.99 -4.63 12.11
CA ASP A 204 -15.91 -5.58 11.89
C ASP A 204 -15.29 -5.37 10.50
N VAL A 205 -14.46 -4.33 10.40
CA VAL A 205 -13.72 -4.00 9.18
C VAL A 205 -12.23 -4.07 9.45
N THR A 206 -11.51 -4.81 8.61
CA THR A 206 -10.05 -4.89 8.64
C THR A 206 -9.47 -4.29 7.38
N SER A 207 -8.32 -3.63 7.50
CA SER A 207 -7.58 -3.05 6.38
C SER A 207 -7.27 -4.12 5.32
N ASP A 208 -7.36 -3.72 4.07
CA ASP A 208 -6.95 -4.50 2.91
C ASP A 208 -5.43 -4.44 2.63
N CYS A 209 -4.66 -3.75 3.47
CA CYS A 209 -3.22 -3.58 3.29
C CYS A 209 -2.52 -4.92 3.02
N ALA A 210 -1.89 -5.05 1.85
CA ALA A 210 -1.26 -6.28 1.38
C ALA A 210 -0.21 -6.00 0.29
N PRO A 211 0.87 -6.81 0.19
CA PRO A 211 1.82 -6.72 -0.91
C PRO A 211 1.25 -7.39 -2.16
N LEU A 212 1.17 -6.68 -3.28
CA LEU A 212 0.45 -7.11 -4.47
C LEU A 212 1.33 -7.56 -5.64
N TRP A 213 2.65 -7.66 -5.46
CA TRP A 213 3.52 -8.16 -6.53
C TRP A 213 3.08 -9.51 -7.08
N GLY A 214 2.69 -10.46 -6.21
CA GLY A 214 2.21 -11.77 -6.65
C GLY A 214 0.97 -11.70 -7.54
N ASN A 215 0.07 -10.75 -7.27
CA ASN A 215 -1.14 -10.51 -8.05
C ASN A 215 -0.81 -9.90 -9.42
N VAL A 216 0.07 -8.88 -9.45
CA VAL A 216 0.53 -8.26 -10.70
C VAL A 216 1.29 -9.27 -11.56
N LYS A 217 2.17 -10.06 -10.95
CA LYS A 217 2.87 -11.13 -11.67
C LYS A 217 1.91 -12.12 -12.31
N ALA A 218 0.89 -12.58 -11.59
CA ALA A 218 -0.12 -13.51 -12.12
C ALA A 218 -0.89 -12.91 -13.31
N VAL A 219 -1.20 -11.61 -13.27
CA VAL A 219 -1.82 -10.89 -14.38
C VAL A 219 -0.88 -10.84 -15.59
N MET A 220 0.38 -10.48 -15.39
CA MET A 220 1.39 -10.42 -16.47
C MET A 220 1.69 -11.80 -17.08
N ASP A 221 1.65 -12.86 -16.26
CA ASP A 221 1.80 -14.25 -16.74
C ASP A 221 0.59 -14.68 -17.59
N ALA A 222 -0.60 -14.12 -17.33
CA ALA A 222 -1.83 -14.44 -18.05
C ALA A 222 -2.02 -13.65 -19.35
N THR A 223 -1.53 -12.40 -19.40
CA THR A 223 -1.59 -11.54 -20.60
C THR A 223 -0.48 -10.50 -20.60
N HIS A 224 0.06 -10.20 -21.78
CA HIS A 224 0.99 -9.09 -21.99
C HIS A 224 0.31 -7.81 -22.48
N GLU A 225 -1.00 -7.86 -22.76
CA GLU A 225 -1.79 -6.71 -23.23
C GLU A 225 -2.35 -5.95 -22.01
N LEU A 226 -1.49 -5.15 -21.39
CA LEU A 226 -1.82 -4.31 -20.25
C LEU A 226 -1.49 -2.85 -20.58
N HIS A 227 -2.34 -1.92 -20.22
CA HIS A 227 -2.13 -0.50 -20.46
C HIS A 227 -1.88 0.28 -19.19
N VAL A 228 -2.65 0.04 -18.12
CA VAL A 228 -2.52 0.74 -16.85
C VAL A 228 -2.61 -0.23 -15.69
N ILE A 229 -1.74 -0.04 -14.72
CA ILE A 229 -1.83 -0.62 -13.37
C ILE A 229 -1.56 0.52 -12.39
N ARG A 230 -2.49 0.82 -11.48
CA ARG A 230 -2.34 1.85 -10.46
C ARG A 230 -2.91 1.35 -9.14
N ASP A 231 -2.24 1.66 -8.05
CA ASP A 231 -2.77 1.44 -6.70
C ASP A 231 -3.83 2.51 -6.36
N ALA A 232 -4.78 2.12 -5.50
CA ALA A 232 -5.92 2.97 -5.16
C ALA A 232 -5.81 3.53 -3.74
N THR A 233 -4.65 4.10 -3.41
CA THR A 233 -4.31 4.63 -2.08
C THR A 233 -5.08 5.93 -1.75
N ARG A 234 -4.44 7.03 -1.51
CA ARG A 234 -5.10 8.29 -1.14
C ARG A 234 -6.14 8.74 -2.16
N GLY A 235 -7.35 9.03 -1.67
CA GLY A 235 -8.48 9.40 -2.52
C GLY A 235 -9.13 8.22 -3.26
N GLY A 236 -8.65 6.98 -3.01
CA GLY A 236 -9.25 5.74 -3.46
C GLY A 236 -9.32 5.59 -4.98
N VAL A 237 -10.12 4.64 -5.41
CA VAL A 237 -10.36 4.33 -6.83
C VAL A 237 -10.88 5.56 -7.61
N GLY A 238 -11.74 6.37 -6.99
CA GLY A 238 -12.34 7.54 -7.64
C GLY A 238 -11.30 8.55 -8.09
N THR A 239 -10.32 8.86 -7.24
CA THR A 239 -9.23 9.81 -7.57
C THR A 239 -8.32 9.25 -8.65
N VAL A 240 -7.90 7.99 -8.51
CA VAL A 240 -7.03 7.30 -9.50
C VAL A 240 -7.68 7.30 -10.89
N LEU A 241 -8.98 7.05 -10.97
CA LEU A 241 -9.70 7.06 -12.25
C LEU A 241 -9.70 8.45 -12.90
N TYR A 242 -9.86 9.52 -12.11
CA TYR A 242 -9.74 10.89 -12.62
C TYR A 242 -8.33 11.22 -13.11
N GLU A 243 -7.31 10.77 -12.40
CA GLU A 243 -5.91 10.95 -12.82
C GLU A 243 -5.65 10.25 -14.16
N ILE A 244 -6.07 8.98 -14.30
CA ILE A 244 -5.91 8.23 -15.54
C ILE A 244 -6.71 8.88 -16.70
N ALA A 245 -7.96 9.27 -16.45
CA ALA A 245 -8.78 9.96 -17.45
C ALA A 245 -8.11 11.24 -17.95
N GLY A 246 -7.50 12.02 -17.04
CA GLY A 246 -6.76 13.24 -17.37
C GLY A 246 -5.46 12.96 -18.11
N GLN A 247 -4.67 12.00 -17.66
CA GLN A 247 -3.37 11.67 -18.25
C GLN A 247 -3.51 11.04 -19.65
N SER A 248 -4.50 10.16 -19.83
CA SER A 248 -4.77 9.47 -21.11
C SER A 248 -5.69 10.25 -22.04
N GLN A 249 -6.29 11.37 -21.59
CA GLN A 249 -7.26 12.17 -22.35
C GLN A 249 -8.46 11.34 -22.84
N VAL A 250 -8.98 10.46 -21.98
CA VAL A 250 -10.11 9.56 -22.22
C VAL A 250 -11.24 9.81 -21.25
N GLY A 251 -12.45 9.35 -21.58
CA GLY A 251 -13.54 9.26 -20.61
C GLY A 251 -13.59 7.91 -19.91
N ILE A 252 -14.17 7.87 -18.73
CA ILE A 252 -14.35 6.66 -17.94
C ILE A 252 -15.84 6.49 -17.64
N ARG A 253 -16.37 5.28 -17.88
CA ARG A 253 -17.74 4.92 -17.56
C ARG A 253 -17.75 3.74 -16.61
N LEU A 254 -18.24 3.95 -15.38
CA LEU A 254 -18.38 2.95 -14.33
C LEU A 254 -19.80 2.41 -14.27
N ASP A 255 -19.96 1.19 -13.79
CA ASP A 255 -21.22 0.55 -13.43
C ASP A 255 -21.28 0.37 -11.91
N ALA A 256 -22.09 1.16 -11.22
CA ALA A 256 -22.18 1.14 -9.75
C ALA A 256 -22.54 -0.24 -9.20
N SER A 257 -23.35 -1.02 -9.93
CA SER A 257 -23.78 -2.36 -9.52
C SER A 257 -22.65 -3.40 -9.53
N LYS A 258 -21.54 -3.11 -10.25
CA LYS A 258 -20.40 -4.00 -10.39
C LYS A 258 -19.24 -3.67 -9.46
N ILE A 259 -19.29 -2.53 -8.76
CA ILE A 259 -18.23 -2.12 -7.86
C ILE A 259 -18.32 -2.94 -6.55
N PRO A 260 -17.32 -3.77 -6.26
CA PRO A 260 -17.35 -4.58 -5.04
C PRO A 260 -17.06 -3.71 -3.82
N VAL A 261 -18.02 -3.65 -2.91
CA VAL A 261 -17.91 -2.97 -1.60
C VAL A 261 -18.45 -3.91 -0.53
N ALA A 262 -17.64 -4.16 0.50
CA ALA A 262 -18.08 -5.00 1.61
C ALA A 262 -19.31 -4.40 2.33
N PRO A 263 -20.27 -5.23 2.78
CA PRO A 263 -21.48 -4.73 3.43
C PRO A 263 -21.19 -3.82 4.61
N GLU A 264 -20.17 -4.14 5.42
CA GLU A 264 -19.74 -3.38 6.59
C GLU A 264 -19.24 -1.99 6.19
N VAL A 265 -18.40 -1.91 5.15
CA VAL A 265 -17.89 -0.65 4.58
C VAL A 265 -19.04 0.18 4.03
N ARG A 266 -19.97 -0.44 3.29
CA ARG A 266 -21.17 0.24 2.76
C ARG A 266 -22.06 0.79 3.89
N GLY A 267 -22.21 0.04 4.98
CA GLY A 267 -22.97 0.46 6.15
C GLY A 267 -22.37 1.68 6.84
N VAL A 268 -21.07 1.66 7.11
CA VAL A 268 -20.33 2.79 7.74
C VAL A 268 -20.39 4.01 6.83
N CYS A 269 -20.10 3.86 5.53
CA CYS A 269 -20.18 4.97 4.58
C CYS A 269 -21.58 5.58 4.51
N GLY A 270 -22.63 4.74 4.51
CA GLY A 270 -24.02 5.22 4.49
C GLY A 270 -24.38 6.03 5.75
N MET A 271 -23.89 5.65 6.93
CA MET A 271 -24.12 6.41 8.17
C MET A 271 -23.38 7.75 8.18
N LEU A 272 -22.21 7.81 7.59
CA LEU A 272 -21.35 9.00 7.61
C LEU A 272 -21.49 9.88 6.35
N GLY A 273 -22.29 9.49 5.37
CA GLY A 273 -22.42 10.21 4.10
C GLY A 273 -21.15 10.17 3.24
N LEU A 274 -20.35 9.11 3.36
CA LEU A 274 -19.11 8.93 2.60
C LEU A 274 -19.35 8.07 1.36
N GLU A 275 -18.56 8.33 0.31
CA GLU A 275 -18.56 7.52 -0.90
C GLU A 275 -17.38 6.52 -0.87
N PRO A 276 -17.61 5.20 -0.89
CA PRO A 276 -16.55 4.19 -0.82
C PRO A 276 -15.47 4.33 -1.89
N LEU A 277 -15.82 4.86 -3.06
CA LEU A 277 -14.86 5.11 -4.15
C LEU A 277 -13.71 6.04 -3.77
N TYR A 278 -13.90 6.89 -2.77
CA TYR A 278 -12.87 7.85 -2.32
C TYR A 278 -12.15 7.42 -1.05
N LEU A 279 -12.52 6.29 -0.46
CA LEU A 279 -11.80 5.75 0.68
C LEU A 279 -10.52 5.03 0.21
N ALA A 280 -9.43 5.27 0.92
CA ALA A 280 -8.14 4.67 0.62
C ALA A 280 -8.19 3.13 0.65
N CYS A 281 -7.45 2.52 -0.25
CA CYS A 281 -7.19 1.09 -0.33
C CYS A 281 -5.68 0.87 -0.35
N GLU A 282 -5.16 0.05 0.54
CA GLU A 282 -3.72 -0.23 0.65
C GLU A 282 -3.33 -1.63 0.14
N GLY A 283 -4.31 -2.31 -0.45
CA GLY A 283 -4.18 -3.63 -1.05
C GLY A 283 -5.07 -3.80 -2.28
N ARG A 284 -5.33 -2.72 -3.03
CA ARG A 284 -6.14 -2.77 -4.25
C ARG A 284 -5.49 -1.99 -5.39
N LEU A 285 -5.63 -2.56 -6.59
CA LEU A 285 -5.17 -1.96 -7.84
C LEU A 285 -6.35 -1.73 -8.77
N VAL A 286 -6.21 -0.69 -9.59
CA VAL A 286 -6.99 -0.46 -10.82
C VAL A 286 -6.15 -0.92 -11.99
N ILE A 287 -6.70 -1.80 -12.81
CA ILE A 287 -6.05 -2.32 -14.02
C ILE A 287 -6.91 -1.95 -15.23
N MET A 288 -6.28 -1.46 -16.29
CA MET A 288 -6.92 -1.22 -17.58
C MET A 288 -6.22 -2.02 -18.67
N ALA A 289 -7.02 -2.75 -19.44
CA ALA A 289 -6.55 -3.64 -20.50
C ALA A 289 -7.65 -3.79 -21.56
N PRO A 290 -7.33 -4.26 -22.78
CA PRO A 290 -8.32 -4.55 -23.80
C PRO A 290 -9.44 -5.44 -23.25
N LYS A 291 -10.67 -5.15 -23.64
CA LYS A 291 -11.88 -5.83 -23.13
C LYS A 291 -11.80 -7.35 -23.28
N GLU A 292 -11.15 -7.83 -24.34
CA GLU A 292 -10.96 -9.24 -24.64
C GLU A 292 -10.10 -9.95 -23.57
N GLN A 293 -9.22 -9.21 -22.90
CA GLN A 293 -8.33 -9.74 -21.84
C GLN A 293 -8.97 -9.66 -20.45
N ALA A 294 -10.06 -8.92 -20.29
CA ALA A 294 -10.60 -8.58 -18.97
C ALA A 294 -10.98 -9.80 -18.14
N GLN A 295 -11.62 -10.80 -18.72
CA GLN A 295 -12.03 -12.01 -18.00
C GLN A 295 -10.79 -12.86 -17.61
N THR A 296 -9.81 -12.99 -18.49
CA THR A 296 -8.54 -13.68 -18.22
C THR A 296 -7.82 -13.05 -17.03
N ILE A 297 -7.77 -11.71 -16.98
CA ILE A 297 -7.17 -10.96 -15.86
C ILE A 297 -7.95 -11.21 -14.56
N VAL A 298 -9.27 -11.12 -14.59
CA VAL A 298 -10.12 -11.35 -13.41
C VAL A 298 -9.95 -12.79 -12.88
N ASP A 299 -9.89 -13.77 -13.76
CA ASP A 299 -9.72 -15.18 -13.37
C ASP A 299 -8.33 -15.42 -12.74
N ALA A 300 -7.28 -14.84 -13.31
CA ALA A 300 -5.93 -14.88 -12.75
C ALA A 300 -5.89 -14.23 -11.35
N LEU A 301 -6.51 -13.05 -11.18
CA LEU A 301 -6.60 -12.36 -9.91
C LEU A 301 -7.36 -13.15 -8.85
N LYS A 302 -8.50 -13.75 -9.19
CA LYS A 302 -9.31 -14.54 -8.25
C LYS A 302 -8.59 -15.79 -7.74
N ALA A 303 -7.60 -16.30 -8.45
CA ALA A 303 -6.74 -17.39 -8.00
C ALA A 303 -5.66 -16.92 -7.00
N CYS A 304 -5.41 -15.61 -6.91
CA CYS A 304 -4.41 -15.05 -6.01
C CYS A 304 -4.97 -14.74 -4.60
N PRO A 305 -4.11 -14.68 -3.58
CA PRO A 305 -4.42 -14.03 -2.32
C PRO A 305 -4.89 -12.60 -2.56
N TYR A 306 -5.73 -12.07 -1.66
CA TYR A 306 -6.19 -10.68 -1.63
C TYR A 306 -7.12 -10.21 -2.76
N SER A 307 -7.31 -11.00 -3.85
CA SER A 307 -8.09 -10.56 -5.02
C SER A 307 -9.30 -11.44 -5.35
N LYS A 308 -9.85 -12.17 -4.38
CA LYS A 308 -11.02 -13.04 -4.58
C LYS A 308 -12.26 -12.32 -5.11
N ASN A 309 -12.39 -11.03 -4.79
CA ASN A 309 -13.49 -10.17 -5.21
C ASN A 309 -13.12 -9.28 -6.40
N ALA A 310 -12.09 -9.64 -7.18
CA ALA A 310 -11.73 -8.92 -8.40
C ALA A 310 -12.91 -8.83 -9.36
N ALA A 311 -13.14 -7.66 -9.94
CA ALA A 311 -14.30 -7.40 -10.78
C ALA A 311 -14.00 -6.39 -11.89
N ILE A 312 -14.69 -6.56 -13.03
CA ILE A 312 -14.76 -5.54 -14.09
C ILE A 312 -15.83 -4.54 -13.66
N ILE A 313 -15.43 -3.29 -13.44
CA ILE A 313 -16.29 -2.24 -12.89
C ILE A 313 -16.72 -1.18 -13.91
N GLY A 314 -16.15 -1.21 -15.13
CA GLY A 314 -16.44 -0.20 -16.14
C GLY A 314 -15.60 -0.37 -17.39
N GLU A 315 -15.60 0.68 -18.19
CA GLU A 315 -14.86 0.74 -19.45
C GLU A 315 -14.32 2.16 -19.70
N VAL A 316 -13.27 2.23 -20.50
CA VAL A 316 -12.70 3.48 -21.02
C VAL A 316 -13.43 3.84 -22.31
N THR A 317 -13.76 5.12 -22.48
CA THR A 317 -14.53 5.63 -23.64
C THR A 317 -13.86 6.83 -24.30
N GLU A 318 -14.27 7.16 -25.53
CA GLU A 318 -13.90 8.41 -26.20
C GLU A 318 -14.76 9.60 -25.72
N GLU A 319 -15.90 9.30 -25.08
CA GLU A 319 -16.85 10.31 -24.63
C GLU A 319 -16.37 11.00 -23.36
N GLN A 320 -16.54 12.31 -23.28
CA GLN A 320 -16.23 13.15 -22.12
C GLN A 320 -14.78 12.97 -21.57
N PRO A 321 -13.76 13.25 -22.37
CA PRO A 321 -12.36 13.14 -21.94
C PRO A 321 -12.08 13.87 -20.63
N GLY A 322 -11.32 13.23 -19.75
CA GLY A 322 -10.99 13.76 -18.42
C GLY A 322 -12.13 13.67 -17.40
N LYS A 323 -13.22 12.96 -17.70
CA LYS A 323 -14.36 12.79 -16.80
C LYS A 323 -14.61 11.33 -16.46
N VAL A 324 -15.17 11.12 -15.27
CA VAL A 324 -15.63 9.82 -14.79
C VAL A 324 -17.14 9.89 -14.62
N VAL A 325 -17.87 9.06 -15.36
CA VAL A 325 -19.33 8.96 -15.33
C VAL A 325 -19.70 7.62 -14.72
N MET A 326 -20.66 7.61 -13.83
CA MET A 326 -21.18 6.42 -13.20
C MET A 326 -22.61 6.13 -13.69
N LEU A 327 -22.84 4.92 -14.17
CA LEU A 327 -24.19 4.38 -14.36
C LEU A 327 -24.67 3.91 -12.99
N THR A 328 -25.72 4.56 -12.49
CA THR A 328 -26.31 4.25 -11.18
C THR A 328 -27.13 2.96 -11.23
N GLU A 329 -27.42 2.36 -10.09
CA GLU A 329 -28.25 1.15 -9.97
C GLU A 329 -29.66 1.31 -10.54
N ILE A 330 -30.18 2.55 -10.61
CA ILE A 330 -31.49 2.88 -11.19
C ILE A 330 -31.41 3.24 -12.69
N GLY A 331 -30.24 3.04 -13.33
CA GLY A 331 -30.05 3.23 -14.76
C GLY A 331 -29.84 4.67 -15.23
N THR A 332 -29.62 5.64 -14.32
CA THR A 332 -29.26 7.01 -14.68
C THR A 332 -27.74 7.18 -14.74
N GLN A 333 -27.27 8.11 -15.55
CA GLN A 333 -25.87 8.49 -15.58
C GLN A 333 -25.63 9.74 -14.72
N ALA A 334 -24.60 9.69 -13.91
CA ALA A 334 -24.18 10.82 -13.08
C ALA A 334 -22.67 11.02 -13.23
N LEU A 335 -22.24 12.28 -13.27
CA LEU A 335 -20.81 12.60 -13.16
C LEU A 335 -20.37 12.26 -11.76
N LEU A 336 -19.30 11.47 -11.61
CA LEU A 336 -18.71 11.20 -10.32
C LEU A 336 -18.08 12.50 -9.79
N PRO A 337 -18.47 13.04 -8.61
CA PRO A 337 -17.91 14.28 -8.10
C PRO A 337 -16.41 14.10 -7.80
N GLN A 338 -15.58 15.01 -8.28
CA GLN A 338 -14.18 15.02 -7.90
C GLN A 338 -14.03 15.67 -6.52
N PRO A 339 -13.41 15.01 -5.51
CA PRO A 339 -13.27 15.57 -4.19
C PRO A 339 -12.38 16.82 -4.22
N GLY A 340 -12.81 17.87 -3.50
CA GLY A 340 -12.11 19.15 -3.44
C GLY A 340 -11.02 19.24 -2.37
N GLY A 341 -10.65 18.14 -1.72
CA GLY A 341 -9.67 18.12 -0.63
C GLY A 341 -9.47 16.72 -0.06
N GLU A 342 -8.64 16.62 0.97
CA GLU A 342 -8.39 15.39 1.68
C GLU A 342 -9.59 15.00 2.54
N LEU A 343 -10.18 13.83 2.25
CA LEU A 343 -11.34 13.34 2.99
C LEU A 343 -10.96 12.78 4.37
N LEU A 344 -9.80 12.12 4.46
CA LEU A 344 -9.28 11.50 5.68
C LEU A 344 -7.78 11.79 5.80
N PRO A 345 -7.35 12.78 6.62
CA PRO A 345 -5.93 13.07 6.80
C PRO A 345 -5.21 11.93 7.53
N ARG A 346 -3.90 11.79 7.29
CA ARG A 346 -3.03 10.80 7.93
C ARG A 346 -3.55 9.37 7.78
N ILE A 347 -3.91 9.01 6.57
CA ILE A 347 -4.51 7.70 6.26
C ILE A 347 -3.43 6.65 5.92
N CYS A 348 -2.29 7.08 5.40
CA CYS A 348 -1.17 6.23 4.99
C CYS A 348 0.18 6.89 5.26
#